data_89e5adaddc708103d8e5c3f950f405c8
#
_entry.id   89e5adaddc708103d8e5c3f950f405c8
#
_cell.length_a   1.000
_cell.length_b   1.000
_cell.length_c   1.000
_cell.angle_alpha   90.00
_cell.angle_beta   90.00
_cell.angle_gamma   90.00
#
_symmetry.space_group_name_H-M   'P 1'
#
loop_
_entity.id
_entity.type
_entity.pdbx_description
1 polymer ?
#
loop_
_entity_poly.entity_id
_entity_poly.type
_entity_poly.pdbx_seq_one_letter_code
_entity_poly.pdbx_strand_id
1 'polypeptide(L)'
;MKALKASIRVAVTALALSLSLGSPSHAGEDEASVLSQQMKELYRAGKYTEALPLAQKSLALREKEFGPDDAKLAMPLNDLGTIHYNLGQYAVAEQLYKRSLAIRENAPRPDQAEVATGLNNLGDLYRAEGRYAEAEPLLKRSIALREKTVGPNDPSIVMALSNLAAVYSGQGRYAQAEPLYKRGLAILEKANGPNDPEATILMNNLADAYTHRHRYADAERLLKRSIVVTEKAFGPEHPDVAQALNNLAALYARQGRSADAERLFKQSVITFEKTLGPNHPDLADVLENLAGLYKDQGRYADAQQVLKRSMAIRGKTGST
;
A
#
# COMPACT_ATOMS: atom_id res chain seq x y z
N MET A 1 17.70 -46.81 -5.23
CA MET A 1 18.42 -46.43 -6.45
C MET A 1 18.30 -44.93 -6.62
N LYS A 2 19.43 -44.31 -6.44
CA LYS A 2 20.00 -43.03 -6.88
C LYS A 2 19.07 -41.84 -7.18
N ALA A 3 19.21 -40.89 -6.29
CA ALA A 3 18.80 -39.47 -6.36
C ALA A 3 19.35 -38.78 -7.62
N LEU A 4 18.56 -37.83 -8.15
CA LEU A 4 19.07 -36.79 -9.04
C LEU A 4 18.78 -35.42 -8.44
N LYS A 5 19.81 -34.85 -7.80
CA LYS A 5 19.85 -33.45 -7.42
C LYS A 5 20.13 -32.63 -8.68
N ALA A 6 19.20 -31.82 -9.13
CA ALA A 6 19.45 -30.80 -10.15
C ALA A 6 19.80 -29.49 -9.47
N SER A 7 21.09 -29.19 -9.38
CA SER A 7 21.63 -27.87 -9.04
C SER A 7 21.45 -26.96 -10.25
N ILE A 8 20.62 -25.93 -10.15
CA ILE A 8 20.57 -24.85 -11.14
C ILE A 8 21.77 -23.93 -10.86
N ARG A 9 22.85 -24.13 -11.64
CA ARG A 9 23.93 -23.14 -11.75
C ARG A 9 23.43 -22.00 -12.62
N VAL A 10 23.28 -20.79 -12.04
CA VAL A 10 23.15 -19.58 -12.80
C VAL A 10 24.46 -19.32 -13.52
N ALA A 11 24.49 -19.53 -14.84
CA ALA A 11 25.59 -19.16 -15.69
C ALA A 11 25.58 -17.63 -15.84
N VAL A 12 26.56 -16.97 -15.21
CA VAL A 12 26.90 -15.58 -15.51
C VAL A 12 27.61 -15.61 -16.87
N THR A 13 26.86 -15.37 -17.92
CA THR A 13 27.42 -15.08 -19.24
C THR A 13 28.01 -13.67 -19.22
N ALA A 14 29.31 -13.56 -19.14
CA ALA A 14 30.02 -12.33 -19.42
C ALA A 14 29.80 -11.96 -20.90
N LEU A 15 28.93 -11.03 -21.16
CA LEU A 15 28.77 -10.41 -22.48
C LEU A 15 29.92 -9.42 -22.63
N ALA A 16 30.92 -9.78 -23.49
CA ALA A 16 31.96 -8.86 -23.90
C ALA A 16 31.29 -7.70 -24.68
N LEU A 17 31.14 -6.53 -24.03
CA LEU A 17 30.74 -5.31 -24.71
C LEU A 17 31.91 -4.85 -25.59
N SER A 18 31.70 -4.80 -26.89
CA SER A 18 32.50 -4.04 -27.84
C SER A 18 32.50 -2.57 -27.39
N LEU A 19 33.68 -2.05 -27.06
CA LEU A 19 33.94 -0.64 -26.76
C LEU A 19 33.61 0.21 -28.00
N SER A 20 32.38 0.72 -28.06
CA SER A 20 32.12 1.97 -28.76
C SER A 20 32.51 3.10 -27.79
N LEU A 21 33.47 3.91 -28.18
CA LEU A 21 33.86 5.16 -27.48
C LEU A 21 32.70 6.16 -27.52
N GLY A 22 31.62 5.87 -26.73
CA GLY A 22 30.59 6.83 -26.39
C GLY A 22 31.13 7.75 -25.30
N SER A 23 30.77 9.03 -25.38
CA SER A 23 31.15 10.06 -24.41
C SER A 23 30.87 9.58 -22.97
N PRO A 24 31.74 9.87 -21.98
CA PRO A 24 31.60 9.35 -20.61
C PRO A 24 30.26 9.71 -19.90
N SER A 25 29.51 10.71 -20.43
CA SER A 25 28.19 11.08 -19.95
C SER A 25 27.10 10.02 -20.21
N HIS A 26 27.15 9.29 -21.32
CA HIS A 26 26.13 8.29 -21.65
C HIS A 26 26.27 6.98 -20.85
N ALA A 27 27.50 6.60 -20.48
CA ALA A 27 27.73 5.37 -19.72
C ALA A 27 27.15 5.43 -18.30
N GLY A 28 27.13 6.59 -17.66
CA GLY A 28 26.54 6.79 -16.34
C GLY A 28 25.01 6.75 -16.35
N GLU A 29 24.38 7.32 -17.37
CA GLU A 29 22.92 7.29 -17.53
C GLU A 29 22.42 5.86 -17.84
N ASP A 30 23.16 5.11 -18.66
CA ASP A 30 22.85 3.71 -18.95
C ASP A 30 22.95 2.84 -17.67
N GLU A 31 23.98 3.01 -16.84
CA GLU A 31 24.13 2.30 -15.57
C GLU A 31 23.00 2.68 -14.60
N ALA A 32 22.70 3.97 -14.45
CA ALA A 32 21.62 4.46 -13.58
C ALA A 32 20.25 3.91 -14.00
N SER A 33 20.01 3.78 -15.30
CA SER A 33 18.77 3.22 -15.85
C SER A 33 18.62 1.74 -15.57
N VAL A 34 19.70 0.95 -15.74
CA VAL A 34 19.73 -0.48 -15.39
C VAL A 34 19.46 -0.68 -13.89
N LEU A 35 20.12 0.09 -13.03
CA LEU A 35 19.89 0.04 -11.59
C LEU A 35 18.45 0.39 -11.22
N SER A 36 17.85 1.40 -11.87
CA SER A 36 16.45 1.76 -11.66
C SER A 36 15.50 0.64 -12.07
N GLN A 37 15.79 -0.09 -13.15
CA GLN A 37 14.98 -1.22 -13.59
C GLN A 37 15.05 -2.38 -12.58
N GLN A 38 16.24 -2.76 -12.15
CA GLN A 38 16.44 -3.81 -11.14
C GLN A 38 15.76 -3.43 -9.80
N MET A 39 15.90 -2.18 -9.38
CA MET A 39 15.22 -1.66 -8.20
C MET A 39 13.69 -1.82 -8.30
N LYS A 40 13.09 -1.48 -9.45
CA LYS A 40 11.64 -1.63 -9.66
C LYS A 40 11.17 -3.07 -9.59
N GLU A 41 11.97 -4.01 -10.06
CA GLU A 41 11.67 -5.46 -9.96
C GLU A 41 11.68 -5.92 -8.50
N LEU A 42 12.70 -5.53 -7.73
CA LEU A 42 12.78 -5.84 -6.31
C LEU A 42 11.65 -5.16 -5.52
N TYR A 43 11.34 -3.91 -5.84
CA TYR A 43 10.22 -3.18 -5.22
C TYR A 43 8.88 -3.91 -5.44
N ARG A 44 8.60 -4.34 -6.68
CA ARG A 44 7.38 -5.11 -7.00
C ARG A 44 7.32 -6.46 -6.29
N ALA A 45 8.46 -7.05 -5.98
CA ALA A 45 8.58 -8.27 -5.19
C ALA A 45 8.51 -8.03 -3.66
N GLY A 46 8.28 -6.79 -3.19
CA GLY A 46 8.26 -6.43 -1.77
C GLY A 46 9.63 -6.43 -1.09
N LYS A 47 10.71 -6.57 -1.86
CA LYS A 47 12.09 -6.68 -1.36
C LYS A 47 12.73 -5.30 -1.19
N TYR A 48 12.14 -4.47 -0.32
CA TYR A 48 12.53 -3.06 -0.16
C TYR A 48 13.96 -2.88 0.34
N THR A 49 14.43 -3.75 1.23
CA THR A 49 15.81 -3.71 1.75
C THR A 49 16.84 -3.99 0.65
N GLU A 50 16.53 -4.90 -0.29
CA GLU A 50 17.40 -5.19 -1.43
C GLU A 50 17.30 -4.09 -2.51
N ALA A 51 16.15 -3.46 -2.68
CA ALA A 51 15.92 -2.36 -3.62
C ALA A 51 16.65 -1.06 -3.22
N LEU A 52 16.79 -0.81 -1.92
CA LEU A 52 17.33 0.43 -1.37
C LEU A 52 18.72 0.80 -1.92
N PRO A 53 19.76 -0.06 -1.86
CA PRO A 53 21.09 0.30 -2.35
C PRO A 53 21.12 0.58 -3.85
N LEU A 54 20.27 -0.07 -4.64
CA LEU A 54 20.18 0.18 -6.08
C LEU A 54 19.58 1.56 -6.38
N ALA A 55 18.52 1.93 -5.66
CA ALA A 55 17.91 3.25 -5.76
C ALA A 55 18.89 4.37 -5.38
N GLN A 56 19.63 4.19 -4.28
CA GLN A 56 20.64 5.14 -3.83
C GLN A 56 21.76 5.32 -4.85
N LYS A 57 22.29 4.22 -5.40
CA LYS A 57 23.35 4.26 -6.41
C LYS A 57 22.87 4.92 -7.70
N SER A 58 21.65 4.59 -8.16
CA SER A 58 21.05 5.22 -9.34
C SER A 58 20.87 6.72 -9.17
N LEU A 59 20.38 7.17 -8.00
CA LEU A 59 20.26 8.60 -7.69
C LEU A 59 21.61 9.31 -7.68
N ALA A 60 22.62 8.73 -7.00
CA ALA A 60 23.96 9.32 -6.91
C ALA A 60 24.65 9.49 -8.29
N LEU A 61 24.47 8.51 -9.19
CA LEU A 61 24.98 8.62 -10.56
C LEU A 61 24.32 9.78 -11.31
N ARG A 62 22.99 9.91 -11.19
CA ARG A 62 22.24 11.00 -11.83
C ARG A 62 22.58 12.39 -11.24
N GLU A 63 22.74 12.48 -9.92
CA GLU A 63 23.16 13.73 -9.26
C GLU A 63 24.54 14.18 -9.72
N LYS A 64 25.49 13.22 -9.87
CA LYS A 64 26.82 13.51 -10.39
C LYS A 64 26.79 14.00 -11.84
N GLU A 65 25.86 13.47 -12.64
CA GLU A 65 25.78 13.78 -14.07
C GLU A 65 25.04 15.10 -14.34
N PHE A 66 23.89 15.30 -13.68
CA PHE A 66 22.98 16.41 -13.99
C PHE A 66 23.00 17.54 -12.96
N GLY A 67 23.62 17.31 -11.80
CA GLY A 67 23.57 18.24 -10.67
C GLY A 67 22.34 18.02 -9.76
N PRO A 68 22.33 18.66 -8.57
CA PRO A 68 21.39 18.31 -7.48
C PRO A 68 19.93 18.73 -7.73
N ASP A 69 19.68 19.67 -8.65
CA ASP A 69 18.35 20.27 -8.84
C ASP A 69 17.77 19.98 -10.25
N ASP A 70 18.41 19.08 -11.01
CA ASP A 70 17.93 18.72 -12.33
C ASP A 70 16.59 17.98 -12.28
N ALA A 71 15.70 18.29 -13.24
CA ALA A 71 14.37 17.66 -13.34
C ALA A 71 14.40 16.13 -13.44
N LYS A 72 15.48 15.56 -14.00
CA LYS A 72 15.69 14.11 -14.09
C LYS A 72 15.83 13.41 -12.74
N LEU A 73 16.06 14.15 -11.66
CA LEU A 73 16.16 13.62 -10.29
C LEU A 73 14.80 13.44 -9.61
N ALA A 74 13.75 14.10 -10.09
CA ALA A 74 12.46 14.08 -9.42
C ALA A 74 11.88 12.67 -9.25
N MET A 75 11.92 11.85 -10.31
CA MET A 75 11.43 10.47 -10.24
C MET A 75 12.33 9.57 -9.36
N PRO A 76 13.67 9.52 -9.53
CA PRO A 76 14.55 8.76 -8.64
C PRO A 76 14.42 9.13 -7.16
N LEU A 77 14.26 10.41 -6.83
CA LEU A 77 14.01 10.87 -5.46
C LEU A 77 12.68 10.34 -4.92
N ASN A 78 11.63 10.40 -5.74
CA ASN A 78 10.32 9.87 -5.38
C ASN A 78 10.37 8.35 -5.15
N ASP A 79 11.03 7.60 -6.05
CA ASP A 79 11.17 6.15 -5.94
C ASP A 79 11.94 5.77 -4.67
N LEU A 80 13.05 6.45 -4.39
CA LEU A 80 13.81 6.27 -3.15
C LEU A 80 12.98 6.62 -1.92
N GLY A 81 12.21 7.71 -1.96
CA GLY A 81 11.26 8.09 -0.92
C GLY A 81 10.22 7.02 -0.65
N THR A 82 9.70 6.40 -1.71
CA THR A 82 8.71 5.31 -1.61
C THR A 82 9.32 4.04 -0.97
N ILE A 83 10.58 3.72 -1.26
CA ILE A 83 11.29 2.61 -0.60
C ILE A 83 11.43 2.90 0.90
N HIS A 84 11.90 4.10 1.28
CA HIS A 84 12.02 4.49 2.68
C HIS A 84 10.68 4.51 3.42
N TYR A 85 9.59 4.93 2.74
CA TYR A 85 8.23 4.87 3.27
C TYR A 85 7.84 3.43 3.63
N ASN A 86 8.05 2.47 2.71
CA ASN A 86 7.73 1.06 2.93
C ASN A 86 8.63 0.40 3.99
N LEU A 87 9.82 0.93 4.24
CA LEU A 87 10.70 0.52 5.33
C LEU A 87 10.36 1.21 6.68
N GLY A 88 9.29 2.03 6.74
CA GLY A 88 8.92 2.78 7.94
C GLY A 88 9.84 3.95 8.28
N GLN A 89 10.76 4.30 7.40
CA GLN A 89 11.76 5.37 7.59
C GLN A 89 11.17 6.72 7.14
N TYR A 90 10.07 7.13 7.77
CA TYR A 90 9.24 8.25 7.33
C TYR A 90 9.97 9.59 7.27
N ALA A 91 10.88 9.88 8.22
CA ALA A 91 11.64 11.13 8.21
C ALA A 91 12.53 11.28 6.97
N VAL A 92 13.14 10.18 6.49
CA VAL A 92 13.95 10.18 5.27
C VAL A 92 13.05 10.29 4.03
N ALA A 93 11.94 9.54 4.02
CA ALA A 93 10.95 9.60 2.95
C ALA A 93 10.39 11.02 2.77
N GLU A 94 10.10 11.73 3.87
CA GLU A 94 9.62 13.13 3.85
C GLU A 94 10.59 14.06 3.13
N GLN A 95 11.88 13.98 3.46
CA GLN A 95 12.91 14.83 2.83
C GLN A 95 13.01 14.55 1.33
N LEU A 96 12.98 13.29 0.93
CA LEU A 96 13.08 12.88 -0.46
C LEU A 96 11.84 13.29 -1.26
N TYR A 97 10.65 13.10 -0.73
CA TYR A 97 9.40 13.54 -1.37
C TYR A 97 9.33 15.07 -1.51
N LYS A 98 9.72 15.82 -0.47
CA LYS A 98 9.77 17.28 -0.53
C LYS A 98 10.74 17.77 -1.60
N ARG A 99 11.94 17.17 -1.68
CA ARG A 99 12.92 17.52 -2.70
C ARG A 99 12.41 17.17 -4.10
N SER A 100 11.85 15.98 -4.29
CA SER A 100 11.21 15.59 -5.55
C SER A 100 10.12 16.56 -5.97
N LEU A 101 9.23 16.93 -5.06
CA LEU A 101 8.13 17.85 -5.31
C LEU A 101 8.65 19.26 -5.66
N ALA A 102 9.64 19.78 -4.94
CA ALA A 102 10.24 21.09 -5.21
C ALA A 102 10.86 21.15 -6.62
N ILE A 103 11.57 20.10 -7.03
CA ILE A 103 12.12 20.02 -8.40
C ILE A 103 11.00 20.03 -9.44
N ARG A 104 9.91 19.28 -9.22
CA ARG A 104 8.76 19.26 -10.15
C ARG A 104 8.06 20.60 -10.25
N GLU A 105 7.85 21.29 -9.12
CA GLU A 105 7.17 22.59 -9.07
C GLU A 105 8.02 23.73 -9.69
N ASN A 106 9.34 23.68 -9.51
CA ASN A 106 10.26 24.69 -10.01
C ASN A 106 10.70 24.46 -11.47
N ALA A 107 10.27 23.39 -12.11
CA ALA A 107 10.59 23.15 -13.52
C ALA A 107 10.04 24.29 -14.41
N PRO A 108 10.73 24.69 -15.47
CA PRO A 108 10.28 25.78 -16.37
C PRO A 108 8.89 25.55 -16.97
N ARG A 109 8.48 24.29 -17.11
CA ARG A 109 7.14 23.85 -17.51
C ARG A 109 6.73 22.68 -16.61
N PRO A 110 6.16 22.95 -15.42
CA PRO A 110 5.78 21.90 -14.49
C PRO A 110 4.74 20.96 -15.10
N ASP A 111 5.06 19.67 -15.09
CA ASP A 111 4.06 18.65 -15.38
C ASP A 111 3.12 18.53 -14.18
N GLN A 112 1.88 19.00 -14.35
CA GLN A 112 0.89 19.05 -13.29
C GLN A 112 0.47 17.66 -12.80
N ALA A 113 0.54 16.63 -13.64
CA ALA A 113 0.26 15.25 -13.24
C ALA A 113 1.36 14.71 -12.32
N GLU A 114 2.62 15.02 -12.62
CA GLU A 114 3.76 14.68 -11.80
C GLU A 114 3.78 15.44 -10.47
N VAL A 115 3.43 16.74 -10.49
CA VAL A 115 3.24 17.53 -9.25
C VAL A 115 2.14 16.91 -8.39
N ALA A 116 1.01 16.53 -8.99
CA ALA A 116 -0.09 15.88 -8.27
C ALA A 116 0.34 14.53 -7.65
N THR A 117 1.19 13.77 -8.33
CA THR A 117 1.77 12.54 -7.78
C THR A 117 2.63 12.82 -6.56
N GLY A 118 3.53 13.81 -6.62
CA GLY A 118 4.37 14.20 -5.48
C GLY A 118 3.55 14.67 -4.27
N LEU A 119 2.53 15.48 -4.52
CA LEU A 119 1.59 15.95 -3.49
C LEU A 119 0.84 14.79 -2.83
N ASN A 120 0.38 13.81 -3.63
CA ASN A 120 -0.29 12.62 -3.11
C ASN A 120 0.63 11.79 -2.21
N ASN A 121 1.87 11.55 -2.64
CA ASN A 121 2.81 10.71 -1.89
C ASN A 121 3.21 11.39 -0.57
N LEU A 122 3.45 12.69 -0.57
CA LEU A 122 3.74 13.43 0.66
C LEU A 122 2.50 13.50 1.56
N GLY A 123 1.31 13.66 0.99
CA GLY A 123 0.05 13.63 1.72
C GLY A 123 -0.23 12.26 2.36
N ASP A 124 0.06 11.17 1.66
CA ASP A 124 -0.07 9.81 2.18
C ASP A 124 0.94 9.53 3.31
N LEU A 125 2.18 10.02 3.17
CA LEU A 125 3.18 9.96 4.23
C LEU A 125 2.68 10.64 5.51
N TYR A 126 2.18 11.87 5.42
CA TYR A 126 1.64 12.59 6.57
C TYR A 126 0.40 11.92 7.17
N ARG A 127 -0.43 11.30 6.33
CA ARG A 127 -1.55 10.46 6.81
C ARG A 127 -1.04 9.27 7.62
N ALA A 128 0.00 8.57 7.15
CA ALA A 128 0.59 7.43 7.84
C ALA A 128 1.20 7.81 9.20
N GLU A 129 1.75 9.02 9.32
CA GLU A 129 2.26 9.59 10.57
C GLU A 129 1.15 10.19 11.47
N GLY A 130 -0.13 10.18 11.05
CA GLY A 130 -1.22 10.84 11.78
C GLY A 130 -1.19 12.37 11.70
N ARG A 131 -0.37 12.96 10.87
CA ARG A 131 -0.23 14.42 10.63
C ARG A 131 -1.31 14.91 9.66
N TYR A 132 -2.57 14.67 10.03
CA TYR A 132 -3.73 14.90 9.16
C TYR A 132 -3.90 16.35 8.70
N ALA A 133 -3.55 17.31 9.55
CA ALA A 133 -3.64 18.74 9.20
C ALA A 133 -2.69 19.14 8.05
N GLU A 134 -1.55 18.46 7.93
CA GLU A 134 -0.58 18.66 6.86
C GLU A 134 -0.95 17.84 5.61
N ALA A 135 -1.52 16.65 5.77
CA ALA A 135 -1.93 15.77 4.68
C ALA A 135 -3.12 16.37 3.87
N GLU A 136 -4.14 16.89 4.56
CA GLU A 136 -5.40 17.35 3.94
C GLU A 136 -5.18 18.36 2.79
N PRO A 137 -4.43 19.47 2.96
CA PRO A 137 -4.23 20.45 1.89
C PRO A 137 -3.47 19.90 0.69
N LEU A 138 -2.50 19.00 0.91
CA LEU A 138 -1.71 18.39 -0.16
C LEU A 138 -2.58 17.48 -1.03
N LEU A 139 -3.40 16.63 -0.39
CA LEU A 139 -4.29 15.71 -1.09
C LEU A 139 -5.39 16.45 -1.85
N LYS A 140 -5.96 17.51 -1.29
CA LYS A 140 -6.91 18.39 -2.00
C LYS A 140 -6.28 19.02 -3.23
N ARG A 141 -5.06 19.52 -3.11
CA ARG A 141 -4.34 20.11 -4.25
C ARG A 141 -4.01 19.05 -5.31
N SER A 142 -3.61 17.85 -4.91
CA SER A 142 -3.41 16.72 -5.82
C SER A 142 -4.66 16.40 -6.63
N ILE A 143 -5.81 16.27 -5.97
CA ILE A 143 -7.10 16.03 -6.62
C ILE A 143 -7.42 17.15 -7.62
N ALA A 144 -7.34 18.41 -7.21
CA ALA A 144 -7.66 19.55 -8.06
C ALA A 144 -6.78 19.64 -9.30
N LEU A 145 -5.49 19.34 -9.18
CA LEU A 145 -4.56 19.30 -10.32
C LEU A 145 -4.92 18.19 -11.30
N ARG A 146 -5.21 16.98 -10.81
CA ARG A 146 -5.62 15.87 -11.67
C ARG A 146 -6.97 16.13 -12.34
N GLU A 147 -7.96 16.67 -11.62
CA GLU A 147 -9.24 17.06 -12.21
C GLU A 147 -9.08 18.04 -13.37
N LYS A 148 -8.16 19.00 -13.21
CA LYS A 148 -7.86 19.98 -14.26
C LYS A 148 -7.11 19.36 -15.45
N THR A 149 -6.25 18.39 -15.23
CA THR A 149 -5.39 17.82 -16.29
C THR A 149 -6.03 16.70 -17.07
N VAL A 150 -6.72 15.78 -16.38
CA VAL A 150 -7.28 14.56 -16.96
C VAL A 150 -8.81 14.44 -16.82
N GLY A 151 -9.42 15.37 -16.09
CA GLY A 151 -10.87 15.41 -15.84
C GLY A 151 -11.29 14.69 -14.55
N PRO A 152 -12.52 15.01 -14.06
CA PRO A 152 -12.96 14.63 -12.71
C PRO A 152 -13.28 13.15 -12.52
N ASN A 153 -13.32 12.37 -13.57
CA ASN A 153 -13.66 10.93 -13.55
C ASN A 153 -12.50 10.03 -14.01
N ASP A 154 -11.30 10.55 -14.11
CA ASP A 154 -10.13 9.76 -14.48
C ASP A 154 -9.69 8.85 -13.31
N PRO A 155 -9.41 7.55 -13.56
CA PRO A 155 -8.98 6.60 -12.52
C PRO A 155 -7.75 7.05 -11.72
N SER A 156 -6.85 7.84 -12.30
CA SER A 156 -5.66 8.34 -11.61
C SER A 156 -5.97 9.22 -10.39
N ILE A 157 -7.21 9.72 -10.26
CA ILE A 157 -7.65 10.53 -9.10
C ILE A 157 -7.95 9.65 -7.87
N VAL A 158 -8.28 8.38 -8.09
CA VAL A 158 -8.84 7.49 -7.05
C VAL A 158 -7.93 7.36 -5.84
N MET A 159 -6.62 7.23 -6.05
CA MET A 159 -5.66 7.14 -4.94
C MET A 159 -5.71 8.39 -4.05
N ALA A 160 -5.72 9.58 -4.61
CA ALA A 160 -5.79 10.82 -3.85
C ALA A 160 -7.14 11.00 -3.14
N LEU A 161 -8.26 10.58 -3.76
CA LEU A 161 -9.57 10.53 -3.11
C LEU A 161 -9.58 9.57 -1.92
N SER A 162 -9.00 8.37 -2.08
CA SER A 162 -8.89 7.37 -1.04
C SER A 162 -8.05 7.87 0.13
N ASN A 163 -6.90 8.48 -0.14
CA ASN A 163 -6.01 9.02 0.90
C ASN A 163 -6.66 10.19 1.65
N LEU A 164 -7.35 11.10 0.95
CA LEU A 164 -8.08 12.19 1.61
C LEU A 164 -9.24 11.67 2.46
N ALA A 165 -9.97 10.66 1.97
CA ALA A 165 -11.02 10.01 2.74
C ALA A 165 -10.46 9.30 3.98
N ALA A 166 -9.29 8.64 3.86
CA ALA A 166 -8.61 8.02 5.00
C ALA A 166 -8.13 9.06 6.02
N VAL A 167 -7.66 10.24 5.58
CA VAL A 167 -7.37 11.38 6.49
C VAL A 167 -8.62 11.77 7.28
N TYR A 168 -9.76 11.93 6.61
CA TYR A 168 -11.01 12.26 7.30
C TYR A 168 -11.47 11.15 8.25
N SER A 169 -11.35 9.90 7.84
CA SER A 169 -11.67 8.74 8.69
C SER A 169 -10.78 8.72 9.94
N GLY A 170 -9.47 8.94 9.80
CA GLY A 170 -8.53 9.02 10.93
C GLY A 170 -8.81 10.16 11.90
N GLN A 171 -9.48 11.22 11.44
CA GLN A 171 -9.97 12.34 12.27
C GLN A 171 -11.37 12.08 12.84
N GLY A 172 -12.01 10.91 12.58
CA GLY A 172 -13.41 10.65 12.95
C GLY A 172 -14.45 11.39 12.09
N ARG A 173 -14.03 12.07 11.02
CA ARG A 173 -14.88 12.87 10.11
C ARG A 173 -15.51 11.99 9.03
N TYR A 174 -16.13 10.86 9.42
CA TYR A 174 -16.67 9.84 8.51
C TYR A 174 -17.70 10.36 7.51
N ALA A 175 -18.46 11.39 7.90
CA ALA A 175 -19.42 12.03 7.00
C ALA A 175 -18.75 12.71 5.79
N GLN A 176 -17.51 13.16 5.94
CA GLN A 176 -16.71 13.77 4.88
C GLN A 176 -15.92 12.73 4.09
N ALA A 177 -15.53 11.61 4.70
CA ALA A 177 -14.86 10.50 4.02
C ALA A 177 -15.81 9.77 3.05
N GLU A 178 -17.07 9.55 3.45
CA GLU A 178 -18.06 8.79 2.68
C GLU A 178 -18.17 9.23 1.20
N PRO A 179 -18.41 10.52 0.87
CA PRO A 179 -18.55 10.93 -0.53
C PRO A 179 -17.29 10.73 -1.36
N LEU A 180 -16.11 10.80 -0.77
CA LEU A 180 -14.84 10.59 -1.46
C LEU A 180 -14.64 9.12 -1.81
N TYR A 181 -14.88 8.19 -0.85
CA TYR A 181 -14.84 6.75 -1.13
C TYR A 181 -15.88 6.34 -2.18
N LYS A 182 -17.10 6.84 -2.08
CA LYS A 182 -18.15 6.58 -3.09
C LYS A 182 -17.74 7.06 -4.48
N ARG A 183 -17.15 8.25 -4.57
CA ARG A 183 -16.69 8.80 -5.84
C ARG A 183 -15.57 7.94 -6.42
N GLY A 184 -14.57 7.57 -5.62
CA GLY A 184 -13.49 6.69 -6.05
C GLY A 184 -14.02 5.34 -6.55
N LEU A 185 -14.95 4.73 -5.80
CA LEU A 185 -15.59 3.47 -6.18
C LEU A 185 -16.34 3.59 -7.51
N ALA A 186 -17.13 4.64 -7.69
CA ALA A 186 -17.87 4.86 -8.94
C ALA A 186 -16.95 5.08 -10.15
N ILE A 187 -15.79 5.74 -9.96
CA ILE A 187 -14.78 5.91 -11.02
C ILE A 187 -14.20 4.56 -11.43
N LEU A 188 -13.76 3.72 -10.46
CA LEU A 188 -13.21 2.39 -10.76
C LEU A 188 -14.26 1.49 -11.42
N GLU A 189 -15.47 1.44 -10.89
CA GLU A 189 -16.56 0.63 -11.46
C GLU A 189 -16.88 1.02 -12.90
N LYS A 190 -16.81 2.31 -13.21
CA LYS A 190 -17.05 2.80 -14.59
C LYS A 190 -15.88 2.46 -15.52
N ALA A 191 -14.65 2.50 -15.02
CA ALA A 191 -13.45 2.24 -15.82
C ALA A 191 -13.22 0.74 -16.06
N ASN A 192 -13.31 -0.06 -15.02
CA ASN A 192 -12.84 -1.46 -15.00
C ASN A 192 -14.00 -2.46 -14.77
N GLY A 193 -15.21 -1.95 -14.51
CA GLY A 193 -16.39 -2.76 -14.22
C GLY A 193 -16.60 -3.04 -12.72
N PRO A 194 -17.78 -3.61 -12.38
CA PRO A 194 -18.24 -3.75 -11.00
C PRO A 194 -17.48 -4.80 -10.15
N ASN A 195 -16.62 -5.59 -10.78
CA ASN A 195 -15.86 -6.66 -10.15
C ASN A 195 -14.35 -6.39 -10.16
N ASP A 196 -13.96 -5.12 -10.26
CA ASP A 196 -12.56 -4.72 -10.17
C ASP A 196 -12.01 -5.01 -8.77
N PRO A 197 -10.94 -5.82 -8.64
CA PRO A 197 -10.32 -6.08 -7.35
C PRO A 197 -9.77 -4.82 -6.65
N GLU A 198 -9.32 -3.81 -7.39
CA GLU A 198 -8.83 -2.56 -6.82
C GLU A 198 -9.93 -1.81 -6.05
N ALA A 199 -11.19 -1.99 -6.44
CA ALA A 199 -12.32 -1.40 -5.75
C ALA A 199 -12.56 -1.96 -4.33
N THR A 200 -12.02 -3.13 -4.00
CA THR A 200 -12.21 -3.79 -2.69
C THR A 200 -11.63 -2.99 -1.53
N ILE A 201 -10.51 -2.30 -1.74
CA ILE A 201 -9.91 -1.39 -0.74
C ILE A 201 -10.90 -0.26 -0.39
N LEU A 202 -11.49 0.36 -1.41
CA LEU A 202 -12.49 1.42 -1.21
C LEU A 202 -13.77 0.89 -0.56
N MET A 203 -14.23 -0.31 -0.95
CA MET A 203 -15.38 -0.98 -0.33
C MET A 203 -15.15 -1.21 1.16
N ASN A 204 -13.99 -1.72 1.55
CA ASN A 204 -13.63 -2.00 2.93
C ASN A 204 -13.54 -0.70 3.75
N ASN A 205 -12.87 0.34 3.24
CA ASN A 205 -12.75 1.63 3.92
C ASN A 205 -14.11 2.35 4.04
N LEU A 206 -14.96 2.29 3.02
CA LEU A 206 -16.32 2.82 3.08
C LEU A 206 -17.19 2.05 4.07
N ALA A 207 -17.03 0.73 4.14
CA ALA A 207 -17.73 -0.10 5.12
C ALA A 207 -17.31 0.22 6.56
N ASP A 208 -16.03 0.51 6.80
CA ASP A 208 -15.57 1.00 8.10
C ASP A 208 -16.20 2.35 8.44
N ALA A 209 -16.19 3.30 7.51
CA ALA A 209 -16.87 4.60 7.71
C ALA A 209 -18.37 4.43 8.01
N TYR A 210 -19.07 3.49 7.35
CA TYR A 210 -20.45 3.16 7.66
C TYR A 210 -20.61 2.53 9.04
N THR A 211 -19.70 1.64 9.43
CA THR A 211 -19.70 1.00 10.75
C THR A 211 -19.60 2.02 11.87
N HIS A 212 -18.70 3.00 11.74
CA HIS A 212 -18.56 4.10 12.70
C HIS A 212 -19.76 5.06 12.74
N ARG A 213 -20.56 5.09 11.67
CA ARG A 213 -21.83 5.84 11.60
C ARG A 213 -23.05 4.98 11.93
N HIS A 214 -22.86 3.78 12.48
CA HIS A 214 -23.92 2.82 12.81
C HIS A 214 -24.79 2.38 11.61
N ARG A 215 -24.31 2.55 10.39
CA ARG A 215 -24.98 2.11 9.15
C ARG A 215 -24.58 0.68 8.81
N TYR A 216 -24.85 -0.23 9.71
CA TYR A 216 -24.37 -1.62 9.66
C TYR A 216 -24.83 -2.40 8.43
N ALA A 217 -26.07 -2.19 7.97
CA ALA A 217 -26.58 -2.87 6.77
C ALA A 217 -25.82 -2.47 5.51
N ASP A 218 -25.48 -1.19 5.38
CA ASP A 218 -24.68 -0.69 4.25
C ASP A 218 -23.24 -1.23 4.30
N ALA A 219 -22.63 -1.27 5.50
CA ALA A 219 -21.31 -1.85 5.72
C ALA A 219 -21.30 -3.35 5.37
N GLU A 220 -22.26 -4.12 5.85
CA GLU A 220 -22.36 -5.55 5.59
C GLU A 220 -22.47 -5.87 4.08
N ARG A 221 -23.28 -5.08 3.35
CA ARG A 221 -23.44 -5.24 1.91
C ARG A 221 -22.12 -5.02 1.16
N LEU A 222 -21.36 -3.99 1.53
CA LEU A 222 -20.06 -3.70 0.91
C LEU A 222 -19.02 -4.77 1.22
N LEU A 223 -18.92 -5.22 2.48
CA LEU A 223 -17.96 -6.24 2.88
C LEU A 223 -18.27 -7.60 2.23
N LYS A 224 -19.53 -8.00 2.15
CA LYS A 224 -19.92 -9.22 1.41
C LYS A 224 -19.58 -9.09 -0.08
N ARG A 225 -19.80 -7.93 -0.69
CA ARG A 225 -19.41 -7.70 -2.09
C ARG A 225 -17.90 -7.76 -2.25
N SER A 226 -17.13 -7.13 -1.34
CA SER A 226 -15.66 -7.18 -1.35
C SER A 226 -15.16 -8.63 -1.32
N ILE A 227 -15.70 -9.49 -0.45
CA ILE A 227 -15.36 -10.91 -0.38
C ILE A 227 -15.59 -11.58 -1.73
N VAL A 228 -16.77 -11.44 -2.31
CA VAL A 228 -17.11 -12.07 -3.60
C VAL A 228 -16.19 -11.62 -4.73
N VAL A 229 -15.88 -10.32 -4.80
CA VAL A 229 -14.97 -9.76 -5.82
C VAL A 229 -13.56 -10.33 -5.64
N THR A 230 -13.05 -10.37 -4.39
CA THR A 230 -11.71 -10.89 -4.09
C THR A 230 -11.62 -12.39 -4.37
N GLU A 231 -12.61 -13.18 -3.94
CA GLU A 231 -12.66 -14.62 -4.23
C GLU A 231 -12.69 -14.94 -5.72
N LYS A 232 -13.43 -14.15 -6.49
CA LYS A 232 -13.51 -14.32 -7.94
C LYS A 232 -12.20 -13.95 -8.65
N ALA A 233 -11.48 -12.95 -8.17
CA ALA A 233 -10.25 -12.48 -8.77
C ALA A 233 -9.04 -13.36 -8.44
N PHE A 234 -8.93 -13.81 -7.19
CA PHE A 234 -7.72 -14.44 -6.66
C PHE A 234 -7.93 -15.85 -6.11
N GLY A 235 -9.18 -16.30 -6.02
CA GLY A 235 -9.55 -17.57 -5.40
C GLY A 235 -9.86 -17.47 -3.90
N PRO A 236 -10.59 -18.45 -3.34
CA PRO A 236 -11.10 -18.40 -1.95
C PRO A 236 -10.01 -18.49 -0.87
N GLU A 237 -8.83 -18.94 -1.22
CA GLU A 237 -7.70 -19.09 -0.30
C GLU A 237 -6.72 -17.90 -0.35
N HIS A 238 -7.05 -16.81 -1.06
CA HIS A 238 -6.14 -15.66 -1.14
C HIS A 238 -6.11 -14.86 0.18
N PRO A 239 -4.96 -14.29 0.59
CA PRO A 239 -4.85 -13.48 1.81
C PRO A 239 -5.85 -12.32 1.88
N ASP A 240 -6.16 -11.68 0.75
CA ASP A 240 -7.12 -10.59 0.70
C ASP A 240 -8.56 -11.05 1.05
N VAL A 241 -8.90 -12.32 0.78
CA VAL A 241 -10.17 -12.91 1.23
C VAL A 241 -10.17 -13.04 2.76
N ALA A 242 -9.06 -13.48 3.34
CA ALA A 242 -8.92 -13.56 4.80
C ALA A 242 -9.08 -12.17 5.45
N GLN A 243 -8.49 -11.15 4.86
CA GLN A 243 -8.64 -9.76 5.33
C GLN A 243 -10.09 -9.28 5.23
N ALA A 244 -10.77 -9.54 4.12
CA ALA A 244 -12.18 -9.17 3.93
C ALA A 244 -13.10 -9.91 4.93
N LEU A 245 -12.84 -11.19 5.22
CA LEU A 245 -13.53 -11.97 6.24
C LEU A 245 -13.31 -11.39 7.64
N ASN A 246 -12.07 -10.99 7.98
CA ASN A 246 -11.74 -10.30 9.23
C ASN A 246 -12.55 -9.01 9.39
N ASN A 247 -12.66 -8.19 8.35
CA ASN A 247 -13.42 -6.96 8.39
C ASN A 247 -14.93 -7.21 8.61
N LEU A 248 -15.50 -8.23 7.96
CA LEU A 248 -16.90 -8.62 8.17
C LEU A 248 -17.12 -9.20 9.58
N ALA A 249 -16.17 -9.96 10.11
CA ALA A 249 -16.20 -10.47 11.46
C ALA A 249 -16.20 -9.33 12.50
N ALA A 250 -15.35 -8.31 12.30
CA ALA A 250 -15.30 -7.13 13.16
C ALA A 250 -16.64 -6.35 13.15
N LEU A 251 -17.28 -6.23 11.98
CA LEU A 251 -18.62 -5.64 11.87
C LEU A 251 -19.65 -6.46 12.69
N TYR A 252 -19.65 -7.79 12.56
CA TYR A 252 -20.58 -8.64 13.31
C TYR A 252 -20.34 -8.60 14.82
N ALA A 253 -19.08 -8.53 15.26
CA ALA A 253 -18.74 -8.32 16.66
C ALA A 253 -19.36 -7.02 17.20
N ARG A 254 -19.24 -5.92 16.47
CA ARG A 254 -19.86 -4.62 16.84
C ARG A 254 -21.40 -4.66 16.86
N GLN A 255 -22.01 -5.56 16.08
CA GLN A 255 -23.46 -5.79 16.10
C GLN A 255 -23.92 -6.73 17.24
N GLY A 256 -23.01 -7.29 18.05
CA GLY A 256 -23.30 -8.31 19.04
C GLY A 256 -23.56 -9.71 18.45
N ARG A 257 -23.31 -9.91 17.15
CA ARG A 257 -23.46 -11.20 16.46
C ARG A 257 -22.21 -12.06 16.67
N SER A 258 -21.95 -12.36 17.94
CA SER A 258 -20.68 -12.94 18.37
C SER A 258 -20.37 -14.31 17.75
N ALA A 259 -21.37 -15.17 17.53
CA ALA A 259 -21.16 -16.48 16.91
C ALA A 259 -20.73 -16.37 15.42
N ASP A 260 -21.37 -15.46 14.68
CA ASP A 260 -21.00 -15.18 13.29
C ASP A 260 -19.60 -14.60 13.21
N ALA A 261 -19.27 -13.65 14.10
CA ALA A 261 -17.96 -13.02 14.18
C ALA A 261 -16.85 -14.05 14.47
N GLU A 262 -17.04 -14.91 15.49
CA GLU A 262 -16.06 -15.94 15.85
C GLU A 262 -15.80 -16.90 14.69
N ARG A 263 -16.85 -17.33 13.99
CA ARG A 263 -16.71 -18.21 12.83
C ARG A 263 -15.87 -17.57 11.72
N LEU A 264 -16.11 -16.31 11.38
CA LEU A 264 -15.39 -15.61 10.33
C LEU A 264 -13.95 -15.28 10.73
N PHE A 265 -13.69 -14.88 11.98
CA PHE A 265 -12.32 -14.68 12.47
C PHE A 265 -11.52 -15.99 12.39
N LYS A 266 -12.08 -17.12 12.81
CA LYS A 266 -11.41 -18.42 12.71
C LYS A 266 -11.13 -18.80 11.26
N GLN A 267 -12.07 -18.55 10.34
CA GLN A 267 -11.86 -18.81 8.92
C GLN A 267 -10.73 -17.92 8.37
N SER A 268 -10.68 -16.63 8.71
CA SER A 268 -9.61 -15.72 8.37
C SER A 268 -8.24 -16.21 8.88
N VAL A 269 -8.16 -16.64 10.15
CA VAL A 269 -6.94 -17.21 10.73
C VAL A 269 -6.45 -18.41 9.90
N ILE A 270 -7.34 -19.37 9.61
CA ILE A 270 -6.99 -20.57 8.83
C ILE A 270 -6.47 -20.20 7.45
N THR A 271 -7.11 -19.24 6.77
CA THR A 271 -6.71 -18.82 5.44
C THR A 271 -5.33 -18.14 5.48
N PHE A 272 -5.07 -17.22 6.42
CA PHE A 272 -3.75 -16.60 6.56
C PHE A 272 -2.66 -17.60 6.90
N GLU A 273 -2.92 -18.55 7.81
CA GLU A 273 -1.95 -19.60 8.16
C GLU A 273 -1.56 -20.45 6.95
N LYS A 274 -2.55 -20.81 6.14
CA LYS A 274 -2.35 -21.66 4.96
C LYS A 274 -1.57 -20.93 3.86
N THR A 275 -1.79 -19.63 3.68
CA THR A 275 -1.25 -18.87 2.55
C THR A 275 0.04 -18.14 2.87
N LEU A 276 0.13 -17.52 4.02
CA LEU A 276 1.28 -16.69 4.43
C LEU A 276 2.13 -17.35 5.52
N GLY A 277 1.62 -18.44 6.08
CA GLY A 277 2.28 -19.16 7.17
C GLY A 277 1.90 -18.65 8.57
N PRO A 278 2.23 -19.45 9.60
CA PRO A 278 1.73 -19.26 10.98
C PRO A 278 2.37 -18.08 11.73
N ASN A 279 3.34 -17.41 11.14
CA ASN A 279 4.07 -16.28 11.77
C ASN A 279 3.94 -14.97 10.97
N HIS A 280 3.02 -14.88 9.99
CA HIS A 280 2.87 -13.66 9.21
C HIS A 280 2.27 -12.52 10.05
N PRO A 281 2.73 -11.26 9.92
CA PRO A 281 2.24 -10.12 10.71
C PRO A 281 0.73 -9.93 10.64
N ASP A 282 0.10 -10.07 9.47
CA ASP A 282 -1.34 -9.86 9.28
C ASP A 282 -2.20 -10.81 10.12
N LEU A 283 -1.66 -11.99 10.43
CA LEU A 283 -2.32 -12.94 11.33
C LEU A 283 -2.44 -12.39 12.77
N ALA A 284 -1.49 -11.57 13.21
CA ALA A 284 -1.53 -10.97 14.54
C ALA A 284 -2.73 -10.05 14.72
N ASP A 285 -3.09 -9.27 13.69
CA ASP A 285 -4.24 -8.36 13.74
C ASP A 285 -5.57 -9.12 13.88
N VAL A 286 -5.73 -10.24 13.15
CA VAL A 286 -6.93 -11.09 13.26
C VAL A 286 -7.02 -11.73 14.64
N LEU A 287 -5.90 -12.20 15.19
CA LEU A 287 -5.86 -12.80 16.54
C LEU A 287 -6.21 -11.76 17.61
N GLU A 288 -5.79 -10.50 17.46
CA GLU A 288 -6.15 -9.41 18.38
C GLU A 288 -7.65 -9.10 18.32
N ASN A 289 -8.23 -9.05 17.12
CA ASN A 289 -9.67 -8.87 16.95
C ASN A 289 -10.47 -10.03 17.57
N LEU A 290 -10.03 -11.27 17.37
CA LEU A 290 -10.65 -12.46 17.98
C LEU A 290 -10.52 -12.45 19.52
N ALA A 291 -9.37 -11.98 20.03
CA ALA A 291 -9.18 -11.83 21.47
C ALA A 291 -10.12 -10.76 22.05
N GLY A 292 -10.34 -9.67 21.35
CA GLY A 292 -11.34 -8.65 21.70
C GLY A 292 -12.73 -9.27 21.85
N LEU A 293 -13.15 -10.03 20.83
CA LEU A 293 -14.43 -10.74 20.86
C LEU A 293 -14.56 -11.68 22.07
N TYR A 294 -13.50 -12.46 22.38
CA TYR A 294 -13.52 -13.36 23.54
C TYR A 294 -13.58 -12.59 24.88
N LYS A 295 -12.90 -11.45 24.99
CA LYS A 295 -13.00 -10.58 26.18
C LYS A 295 -14.43 -10.06 26.38
N ASP A 296 -15.07 -9.61 25.30
CA ASP A 296 -16.46 -9.12 25.34
C ASP A 296 -17.45 -10.20 25.77
N GLN A 297 -17.13 -11.48 25.51
CA GLN A 297 -17.88 -12.65 25.94
C GLN A 297 -17.52 -13.15 27.35
N GLY A 298 -16.55 -12.51 28.04
CA GLY A 298 -16.04 -13.00 29.34
C GLY A 298 -15.12 -14.23 29.24
N ARG A 299 -14.72 -14.65 28.05
CA ARG A 299 -13.87 -15.83 27.78
C ARG A 299 -12.39 -15.43 27.87
N TYR A 300 -11.97 -15.01 29.06
CA TYR A 300 -10.64 -14.44 29.26
C TYR A 300 -9.49 -15.43 29.00
N ALA A 301 -9.67 -16.72 29.29
CA ALA A 301 -8.69 -17.77 29.02
C ALA A 301 -8.42 -17.90 27.50
N ASP A 302 -9.47 -17.94 26.69
CA ASP A 302 -9.38 -18.02 25.24
C ASP A 302 -8.72 -16.76 24.69
N ALA A 303 -9.11 -15.58 25.19
CA ALA A 303 -8.50 -14.31 24.80
C ALA A 303 -7.00 -14.28 25.09
N GLN A 304 -6.57 -14.75 26.27
CA GLN A 304 -5.16 -14.80 26.65
C GLN A 304 -4.35 -15.73 25.73
N GLN A 305 -4.92 -16.86 25.34
CA GLN A 305 -4.25 -17.82 24.45
C GLN A 305 -3.97 -17.20 23.07
N VAL A 306 -4.98 -16.56 22.46
CA VAL A 306 -4.79 -15.95 21.12
C VAL A 306 -3.92 -14.69 21.17
N LEU A 307 -3.98 -13.89 22.24
CA LEU A 307 -3.07 -12.74 22.46
C LEU A 307 -1.62 -13.18 22.62
N LYS A 308 -1.35 -14.24 23.37
CA LYS A 308 0.01 -14.79 23.51
C LYS A 308 0.58 -15.15 22.14
N ARG A 309 -0.26 -15.71 21.26
CA ARG A 309 0.14 -16.02 19.90
C ARG A 309 0.42 -14.77 19.05
N SER A 310 -0.47 -13.77 19.10
CA SER A 310 -0.25 -12.49 18.42
C SER A 310 1.06 -11.84 18.86
N MET A 311 1.34 -11.76 20.16
CA MET A 311 2.59 -11.22 20.71
C MET A 311 3.82 -12.00 20.22
N ALA A 312 3.75 -13.33 20.13
CA ALA A 312 4.85 -14.16 19.63
C ALA A 312 5.15 -13.89 18.14
N ILE A 313 4.14 -13.58 17.35
CA ILE A 313 4.29 -13.20 15.93
C ILE A 313 4.96 -11.81 15.87
N ARG A 314 4.45 -10.80 16.57
CA ARG A 314 5.00 -9.44 16.58
C ARG A 314 6.42 -9.38 17.13
N GLY A 315 6.75 -10.19 18.16
CA GLY A 315 8.09 -10.27 18.72
C GLY A 315 9.14 -10.83 17.74
N LYS A 316 8.73 -11.67 16.78
CA LYS A 316 9.61 -12.19 15.73
C LYS A 316 9.84 -11.17 14.61
N THR A 317 8.86 -10.33 14.31
CA THR A 317 8.95 -9.33 13.23
C THR A 317 9.67 -8.05 13.66
N GLY A 318 9.76 -7.76 14.95
CA GLY A 318 10.55 -6.62 15.50
C GLY A 318 12.04 -6.91 15.67
N SER A 319 12.48 -8.13 15.36
CA SER A 319 13.87 -8.59 15.54
C SER A 319 14.61 -8.79 14.21
N THR A 320 14.01 -8.45 13.07
CA THR A 320 14.58 -8.47 11.72
C THR A 320 14.63 -7.07 11.14
#